data_96e64133dfc58689bf3d3c14bfce511a
#
_entry.id   96e64133dfc58689bf3d3c14bfce511a
#
_cell.length_a   1.000
_cell.length_b   1.000
_cell.length_c   1.000
_cell.angle_alpha   90.00
_cell.angle_beta   90.00
_cell.angle_gamma   90.00
#
_symmetry.space_group_name_H-M   'P 1'
#
loop_
_entity.id
_entity.type
_entity.pdbx_description
1 polymer ?
#
loop_
_entity_poly.entity_id
_entity_poly.type
_entity_poly.pdbx_seq_one_letter_code
_entity_poly.pdbx_strand_id
1 'polypeptide(L)'
;MNDDLLKKNKNKPLLICIWHSRLIFFPRFFKYIKYPVWGISSTHKDSEILARVLKSWGINLIKGSSTRGWINVIKQMSQLFKKENATIIVTVDGPKGPRKIAKEGSIKLAKKHKVPIVAASAISSSYWELPSWDQTKIPKPFSTIYVKFDEHYFNNDQINSKNISKYIDDNQNQLTKEIDKNI
;
A
#
# COMPACT_ATOMS: atom_id res chain seq x y z
N MET A 1 -4.84 11.70 -12.14
CA MET A 1 -4.67 10.31 -11.62
C MET A 1 -3.67 9.62 -12.53
N ASN A 2 -2.47 9.28 -12.03
CA ASN A 2 -1.43 8.64 -12.85
C ASN A 2 -1.48 7.12 -12.61
N ASP A 3 -2.26 6.39 -13.40
CA ASP A 3 -2.35 4.92 -13.37
C ASP A 3 -1.51 4.24 -14.47
N ASP A 4 -0.78 5.05 -15.27
CA ASP A 4 0.05 4.57 -16.37
C ASP A 4 1.12 3.60 -15.90
N LEU A 5 1.65 3.84 -14.69
CA LEU A 5 2.59 2.97 -14.03
C LEU A 5 2.01 1.56 -13.79
N LEU A 6 0.79 1.48 -13.31
CA LEU A 6 0.12 0.19 -13.07
C LEU A 6 -0.21 -0.51 -14.40
N LYS A 7 -0.62 0.24 -15.42
CA LYS A 7 -0.89 -0.29 -16.77
C LYS A 7 0.36 -0.89 -17.40
N LYS A 8 1.51 -0.20 -17.32
CA LYS A 8 2.81 -0.68 -17.81
C LYS A 8 3.28 -1.97 -17.12
N ASN A 9 2.81 -2.23 -15.89
CA ASN A 9 3.21 -3.39 -15.09
C ASN A 9 2.12 -4.42 -14.87
N LYS A 10 1.03 -4.33 -15.63
CA LYS A 10 -0.13 -5.21 -15.45
C LYS A 10 0.21 -6.71 -15.45
N ASN A 11 1.31 -7.08 -16.09
CA ASN A 11 1.74 -8.47 -16.24
C ASN A 11 3.08 -8.77 -15.53
N LYS A 12 3.47 -7.94 -14.53
CA LYS A 12 4.71 -8.14 -13.78
C LYS A 12 4.43 -8.04 -12.29
N PRO A 13 5.16 -8.77 -11.44
CA PRO A 13 5.04 -8.58 -10.01
C PRO A 13 5.47 -7.18 -9.60
N LEU A 14 4.78 -6.60 -8.63
CA LEU A 14 5.02 -5.25 -8.12
C LEU A 14 4.80 -5.20 -6.62
N LEU A 15 5.68 -4.50 -5.90
CA LEU A 15 5.46 -4.14 -4.49
C LEU A 15 5.11 -2.66 -4.38
N ILE A 16 3.92 -2.36 -3.85
CA ILE A 16 3.48 -0.99 -3.56
C ILE A 16 3.64 -0.75 -2.05
N CYS A 17 4.41 0.26 -1.69
CA CYS A 17 4.68 0.66 -0.31
C CYS A 17 3.88 1.91 0.05
N ILE A 18 3.11 1.83 1.15
CA ILE A 18 2.28 2.92 1.65
C ILE A 18 2.43 3.08 3.17
N TRP A 19 1.97 4.20 3.72
CA TRP A 19 1.76 4.34 5.17
C TRP A 19 0.46 3.68 5.63
N HIS A 20 0.46 3.10 6.83
CA HIS A 20 -0.71 2.47 7.45
C HIS A 20 -1.89 3.45 7.55
N SER A 21 -1.61 4.69 7.93
CA SER A 21 -2.61 5.76 8.03
C SER A 21 -3.36 6.09 6.74
N ARG A 22 -2.89 5.61 5.59
CA ARG A 22 -3.48 5.85 4.26
C ARG A 22 -4.12 4.62 3.64
N LEU A 23 -4.04 3.48 4.32
CA LEU A 23 -4.49 2.19 3.80
C LEU A 23 -5.94 2.22 3.29
N ILE A 24 -6.83 2.92 3.98
CA ILE A 24 -8.27 2.91 3.73
C ILE A 24 -8.69 3.56 2.39
N PHE A 25 -7.83 4.40 1.81
CA PHE A 25 -8.10 5.05 0.52
C PHE A 25 -7.88 4.11 -0.68
N PHE A 26 -6.96 3.17 -0.59
CA PHE A 26 -6.52 2.34 -1.71
C PHE A 26 -7.54 1.29 -2.17
N PRO A 27 -8.34 0.64 -1.30
CA PRO A 27 -9.34 -0.33 -1.74
C PRO A 27 -10.33 0.24 -2.75
N ARG A 28 -10.83 1.45 -2.51
CA ARG A 28 -11.74 2.14 -3.41
C ARG A 28 -11.11 2.44 -4.76
N PHE A 29 -9.86 2.88 -4.74
CA PHE A 29 -9.07 3.14 -5.94
C PHE A 29 -8.89 1.87 -6.78
N PHE A 30 -8.39 0.77 -6.20
CA PHE A 30 -8.18 -0.47 -6.94
C PHE A 30 -9.46 -1.10 -7.47
N LYS A 31 -10.57 -0.99 -6.71
CA LYS A 31 -11.90 -1.38 -7.20
C LYS A 31 -12.28 -0.57 -8.43
N TYR A 32 -12.08 0.74 -8.41
CA TYR A 32 -12.44 1.63 -9.52
C TYR A 32 -11.69 1.30 -10.80
N ILE A 33 -10.37 1.12 -10.73
CA ILE A 33 -9.54 0.78 -11.90
C ILE A 33 -9.57 -0.71 -12.25
N LYS A 34 -10.29 -1.54 -11.51
CA LYS A 34 -10.39 -3.01 -11.69
C LYS A 34 -9.02 -3.69 -11.78
N TYR A 35 -8.08 -3.24 -10.97
CA TYR A 35 -6.71 -3.75 -10.96
C TYR A 35 -6.54 -4.80 -9.84
N PRO A 36 -6.07 -6.02 -10.16
CA PRO A 36 -5.88 -7.06 -9.16
C PRO A 36 -4.73 -6.73 -8.22
N VAL A 37 -5.01 -6.71 -6.93
CA VAL A 37 -4.02 -6.41 -5.89
C VAL A 37 -4.17 -7.36 -4.71
N TRP A 38 -3.06 -7.62 -4.03
CA TRP A 38 -2.96 -8.40 -2.80
C TRP A 38 -2.64 -7.46 -1.64
N GLY A 39 -3.48 -7.47 -0.61
CA GLY A 39 -3.21 -6.79 0.67
C GLY A 39 -2.81 -7.78 1.75
N ILE A 40 -2.22 -7.29 2.85
CA ILE A 40 -1.95 -8.11 4.05
C ILE A 40 -3.05 -7.85 5.06
N SER A 41 -3.68 -8.92 5.56
CA SER A 41 -4.74 -8.86 6.58
C SER A 41 -4.38 -9.67 7.81
N SER A 42 -4.82 -9.18 8.97
CA SER A 42 -4.75 -9.92 10.23
C SER A 42 -5.59 -11.20 10.19
N THR A 43 -5.26 -12.14 11.08
CA THR A 43 -6.04 -13.38 11.32
C THR A 43 -7.09 -13.21 12.41
N HIS A 44 -7.26 -12.03 13.02
CA HIS A 44 -8.26 -11.77 14.04
C HIS A 44 -9.69 -11.80 13.47
N LYS A 45 -10.66 -12.23 14.28
CA LYS A 45 -12.09 -12.36 13.88
C LYS A 45 -12.66 -11.05 13.34
N ASP A 46 -12.32 -9.92 13.94
CA ASP A 46 -12.80 -8.60 13.52
C ASP A 46 -12.34 -8.22 12.10
N SER A 47 -11.21 -8.77 11.65
CA SER A 47 -10.72 -8.57 10.29
C SER A 47 -11.45 -9.40 9.23
N GLU A 48 -12.29 -10.38 9.61
CA GLU A 48 -13.00 -11.21 8.64
C GLU A 48 -14.10 -10.45 7.89
N ILE A 49 -14.80 -9.55 8.56
CA ILE A 49 -15.84 -8.72 7.92
C ILE A 49 -15.18 -7.81 6.89
N LEU A 50 -14.10 -7.13 7.28
CA LEU A 50 -13.33 -6.30 6.36
C LEU A 50 -12.75 -7.13 5.21
N ALA A 51 -12.25 -8.31 5.49
CA ALA A 51 -11.71 -9.23 4.49
C ALA A 51 -12.75 -9.63 3.43
N ARG A 52 -14.00 -9.88 3.85
CA ARG A 52 -15.11 -10.18 2.92
C ARG A 52 -15.43 -8.97 2.03
N VAL A 53 -15.48 -7.76 2.60
CA VAL A 53 -15.70 -6.53 1.82
C VAL A 53 -14.57 -6.31 0.81
N LEU A 54 -13.32 -6.42 1.22
CA LEU A 54 -12.18 -6.27 0.34
C LEU A 54 -12.20 -7.30 -0.79
N LYS A 55 -12.50 -8.55 -0.48
CA LYS A 55 -12.64 -9.62 -1.46
C LYS A 55 -13.76 -9.34 -2.48
N SER A 56 -14.93 -8.83 -2.02
CA SER A 56 -16.02 -8.43 -2.92
C SER A 56 -15.64 -7.27 -3.84
N TRP A 57 -14.59 -6.52 -3.49
CA TRP A 57 -14.03 -5.44 -4.33
C TRP A 57 -12.88 -5.92 -5.23
N GLY A 58 -12.59 -7.22 -5.28
CA GLY A 58 -11.54 -7.78 -6.12
C GLY A 58 -10.15 -7.71 -5.49
N ILE A 59 -10.04 -7.39 -4.19
CA ILE A 59 -8.77 -7.34 -3.48
C ILE A 59 -8.52 -8.72 -2.85
N ASN A 60 -7.41 -9.33 -3.22
CA ASN A 60 -6.95 -10.57 -2.63
C ASN A 60 -6.23 -10.30 -1.30
N LEU A 61 -6.22 -11.29 -0.39
CA LEU A 61 -5.64 -11.12 0.93
C LEU A 61 -4.64 -12.22 1.26
N ILE A 62 -3.48 -11.79 1.72
CA ILE A 62 -2.48 -12.62 2.39
C ILE A 62 -2.84 -12.60 3.88
N LYS A 63 -3.26 -13.74 4.43
CA LYS A 63 -3.59 -13.85 5.85
C LYS A 63 -2.35 -14.10 6.69
N GLY A 64 -2.13 -13.28 7.71
CA GLY A 64 -1.05 -13.46 8.66
C GLY A 64 -1.03 -12.37 9.74
N SER A 65 -0.40 -12.64 10.88
CA SER A 65 -0.21 -11.67 11.95
C SER A 65 1.25 -11.23 12.04
N SER A 66 1.47 -10.01 12.53
CA SER A 66 2.80 -9.37 12.61
C SER A 66 3.75 -10.04 13.63
N THR A 67 3.27 -10.93 14.48
CA THR A 67 4.08 -11.56 15.53
C THR A 67 4.41 -13.02 15.26
N ARG A 68 3.40 -13.87 15.11
CA ARG A 68 3.60 -15.31 14.87
C ARG A 68 3.34 -15.71 13.41
N GLY A 69 2.65 -14.90 12.64
CA GLY A 69 2.27 -15.18 11.26
C GLY A 69 3.15 -14.51 10.20
N TRP A 70 4.14 -13.70 10.59
CA TRP A 70 4.98 -12.97 9.63
C TRP A 70 5.78 -13.90 8.70
N ILE A 71 6.29 -15.03 9.20
CA ILE A 71 6.98 -16.03 8.38
C ILE A 71 6.05 -16.54 7.28
N ASN A 72 4.78 -16.81 7.61
CA ASN A 72 3.80 -17.26 6.64
C ASN A 72 3.47 -16.15 5.61
N VAL A 73 3.38 -14.88 6.04
CA VAL A 73 3.21 -13.74 5.12
C VAL A 73 4.38 -13.66 4.14
N ILE A 74 5.62 -13.73 4.62
CA ILE A 74 6.83 -13.71 3.78
C ILE A 74 6.83 -14.89 2.79
N LYS A 75 6.44 -16.09 3.22
CA LYS A 75 6.34 -17.27 2.36
C LYS A 75 5.29 -17.07 1.25
N GLN A 76 4.11 -16.57 1.59
CA GLN A 76 3.06 -16.30 0.62
C GLN A 76 3.45 -15.17 -0.35
N MET A 77 4.04 -14.06 0.15
CA MET A 77 4.56 -13.00 -0.70
C MET A 77 5.64 -13.52 -1.66
N SER A 78 6.57 -14.35 -1.16
CA SER A 78 7.62 -14.96 -1.99
C SER A 78 7.04 -15.85 -3.09
N GLN A 79 5.97 -16.59 -2.82
CA GLN A 79 5.26 -17.40 -3.81
C GLN A 79 4.56 -16.53 -4.86
N LEU A 80 3.94 -15.42 -4.42
CA LEU A 80 3.27 -14.48 -5.31
C LEU A 80 4.25 -13.75 -6.22
N PHE A 81 5.41 -13.35 -5.70
CA PHE A 81 6.45 -12.70 -6.50
C PHE A 81 7.07 -13.60 -7.60
N LYS A 82 6.89 -14.91 -7.49
CA LYS A 82 7.28 -15.86 -8.55
C LYS A 82 6.20 -16.03 -9.62
N LYS A 83 4.98 -15.52 -9.37
CA LYS A 83 3.89 -15.56 -10.35
C LYS A 83 3.86 -14.26 -11.12
N GLU A 84 3.56 -14.35 -12.40
CA GLU A 84 3.23 -13.19 -13.20
C GLU A 84 1.96 -12.51 -12.63
N ASN A 85 1.89 -11.19 -12.69
CA ASN A 85 0.72 -10.38 -12.31
C ASN A 85 0.41 -10.25 -10.81
N ALA A 86 1.34 -10.50 -9.92
CA ALA A 86 1.11 -10.34 -8.49
C ALA A 86 1.54 -8.96 -7.97
N THR A 87 0.63 -8.00 -7.96
CA THR A 87 0.86 -6.72 -7.26
C THR A 87 0.50 -6.86 -5.79
N ILE A 88 1.45 -6.56 -4.91
CA ILE A 88 1.24 -6.61 -3.46
C ILE A 88 1.34 -5.19 -2.90
N ILE A 89 0.33 -4.77 -2.13
CA ILE A 89 0.36 -3.51 -1.39
C ILE A 89 0.65 -3.80 0.09
N VAL A 90 1.63 -3.09 0.65
CA VAL A 90 2.03 -3.23 2.06
C VAL A 90 2.10 -1.90 2.78
N THR A 91 1.67 -1.90 4.03
CA THR A 91 1.90 -0.80 4.96
C THR A 91 3.28 -0.99 5.60
N VAL A 92 4.26 -0.20 5.15
CA VAL A 92 5.68 -0.43 5.49
C VAL A 92 6.03 -0.09 6.93
N ASP A 93 5.28 0.76 7.61
CA ASP A 93 5.39 1.02 9.05
C ASP A 93 4.77 -0.12 9.89
N GLY A 94 3.92 -0.95 9.28
CA GLY A 94 3.30 -2.12 9.90
C GLY A 94 2.25 -1.76 10.97
N PRO A 95 1.53 -2.76 11.51
CA PRO A 95 0.37 -2.52 12.38
C PRO A 95 0.70 -2.03 13.79
N LYS A 96 1.95 -2.05 14.19
CA LYS A 96 2.43 -1.62 15.52
C LYS A 96 3.31 -0.39 15.48
N GLY A 97 3.53 0.21 14.28
CA GLY A 97 4.42 1.34 14.11
C GLY A 97 5.90 1.03 14.40
N PRO A 98 6.69 2.06 14.70
CA PRO A 98 6.31 3.46 14.85
C PRO A 98 5.84 4.09 13.52
N ARG A 99 4.97 5.09 13.65
CA ARG A 99 4.37 5.81 12.51
C ARG A 99 5.44 6.39 11.60
N LYS A 100 5.25 6.21 10.27
CA LYS A 100 6.12 6.76 9.22
C LYS A 100 7.58 6.30 9.30
N ILE A 101 7.84 5.15 9.89
CA ILE A 101 9.14 4.49 9.86
C ILE A 101 9.00 3.17 9.12
N ALA A 102 9.51 3.12 7.90
CA ALA A 102 9.42 1.94 7.06
C ALA A 102 10.31 0.81 7.58
N LYS A 103 9.75 -0.40 7.61
CA LYS A 103 10.44 -1.64 7.97
C LYS A 103 11.03 -2.31 6.74
N GLU A 104 12.20 -2.90 6.88
CA GLU A 104 12.96 -3.51 5.79
C GLU A 104 12.39 -4.82 5.24
N GLY A 105 11.52 -5.52 5.99
CA GLY A 105 11.15 -6.92 5.69
C GLY A 105 10.60 -7.15 4.28
N SER A 106 9.56 -6.41 3.90
CA SER A 106 8.95 -6.52 2.56
C SER A 106 9.85 -5.99 1.45
N ILE A 107 10.61 -4.92 1.74
CA ILE A 107 11.57 -4.31 0.81
C ILE A 107 12.69 -5.30 0.48
N LYS A 108 13.31 -5.91 1.48
CA LYS A 108 14.36 -6.93 1.30
C LYS A 108 13.83 -8.15 0.53
N LEU A 109 12.58 -8.55 0.79
CA LEU A 109 11.97 -9.65 0.06
C LEU A 109 11.77 -9.33 -1.43
N ALA A 110 11.25 -8.14 -1.74
CA ALA A 110 11.07 -7.69 -3.12
C ALA A 110 12.42 -7.61 -3.85
N LYS A 111 13.45 -7.04 -3.22
CA LYS A 111 14.82 -7.00 -3.77
C LYS A 111 15.34 -8.41 -4.07
N LYS A 112 15.21 -9.35 -3.13
CA LYS A 112 15.62 -10.75 -3.34
C LYS A 112 14.99 -11.38 -4.57
N HIS A 113 13.74 -11.03 -4.86
CA HIS A 113 12.98 -11.52 -6.03
C HIS A 113 13.10 -10.62 -7.26
N LYS A 114 13.91 -9.55 -7.20
CA LYS A 114 14.05 -8.54 -8.27
C LYS A 114 12.72 -7.93 -8.69
N VAL A 115 11.79 -7.79 -7.73
CA VAL A 115 10.47 -7.20 -7.94
C VAL A 115 10.57 -5.69 -7.81
N PRO A 116 10.05 -4.92 -8.78
CA PRO A 116 9.98 -3.47 -8.68
C PRO A 116 9.24 -3.01 -7.42
N ILE A 117 9.75 -1.94 -6.82
CA ILE A 117 9.14 -1.33 -5.63
C ILE A 117 8.69 0.08 -5.98
N VAL A 118 7.49 0.44 -5.59
CA VAL A 118 6.88 1.75 -5.83
C VAL A 118 6.37 2.32 -4.51
N ALA A 119 6.73 3.56 -4.22
CA ALA A 119 6.13 4.33 -3.15
C ALA A 119 4.80 4.91 -3.62
N ALA A 120 3.77 4.85 -2.79
CA ALA A 120 2.49 5.47 -3.09
C ALA A 120 1.92 6.19 -1.86
N SER A 121 1.12 7.22 -2.12
CA SER A 121 0.32 7.89 -1.10
C SER A 121 -1.07 8.20 -1.61
N ALA A 122 -1.98 8.42 -0.67
CA ALA A 122 -3.35 8.81 -0.96
C ALA A 122 -3.86 9.78 0.11
N ILE A 123 -4.77 10.67 -0.31
CA ILE A 123 -5.47 11.60 0.58
C ILE A 123 -6.87 11.85 0.04
N SER A 124 -7.76 12.27 0.90
CA SER A 124 -9.11 12.73 0.51
C SER A 124 -9.21 14.25 0.66
N SER A 125 -10.02 14.90 -0.19
CA SER A 125 -10.35 16.33 -0.08
C SER A 125 -10.98 16.68 1.27
N SER A 126 -11.65 15.72 1.92
CA SER A 126 -12.19 15.86 3.28
C SER A 126 -12.13 14.51 3.99
N TYR A 127 -11.68 14.52 5.25
CA TYR A 127 -11.49 13.28 6.02
C TYR A 127 -11.70 13.53 7.52
N TRP A 128 -11.95 12.44 8.26
CA TRP A 128 -11.80 12.38 9.72
C TRP A 128 -10.43 11.78 10.03
N GLU A 129 -9.78 12.32 11.06
CA GLU A 129 -8.55 11.73 11.59
C GLU A 129 -8.88 11.03 12.91
N LEU A 130 -8.51 9.75 13.00
CA LEU A 130 -8.72 8.97 14.22
C LEU A 130 -7.59 9.23 15.22
N PRO A 131 -7.89 9.23 16.53
CA PRO A 131 -6.89 9.31 17.59
C PRO A 131 -6.18 7.95 17.79
N SER A 132 -5.66 7.40 16.69
CA SER A 132 -4.89 6.14 16.66
C SER A 132 -3.39 6.41 16.58
N TRP A 133 -2.56 5.40 16.88
CA TRP A 133 -1.09 5.51 16.83
C TRP A 133 -0.56 6.02 15.48
N ASP A 134 -1.24 5.69 14.39
CA ASP A 134 -0.86 6.05 13.02
C ASP A 134 -1.59 7.29 12.51
N GLN A 135 -2.58 7.82 13.25
CA GLN A 135 -3.48 8.89 12.82
C GLN A 135 -4.19 8.53 11.49
N THR A 136 -4.83 7.36 11.48
CA THR A 136 -5.59 6.88 10.32
C THR A 136 -6.60 7.92 9.85
N LYS A 137 -6.60 8.19 8.56
CA LYS A 137 -7.53 9.11 7.91
C LYS A 137 -8.64 8.35 7.20
N ILE A 138 -9.89 8.69 7.52
CA ILE A 138 -11.10 8.11 6.92
C ILE A 138 -11.75 9.15 6.01
N PRO A 139 -11.97 8.85 4.71
CA PRO A 139 -12.60 9.79 3.81
C PRO A 139 -14.04 10.09 4.24
N LYS A 140 -14.43 11.35 4.22
CA LYS A 140 -15.84 11.73 4.44
C LYS A 140 -16.68 11.34 3.21
N PRO A 141 -17.99 11.11 3.40
CA PRO A 141 -18.91 10.90 2.27
C PRO A 141 -18.78 12.03 1.25
N PHE A 142 -18.89 11.67 -0.03
CA PHE A 142 -18.81 12.59 -1.18
C PHE A 142 -17.47 13.30 -1.38
N SER A 143 -16.43 12.95 -0.61
CA SER A 143 -15.09 13.48 -0.82
C SER A 143 -14.38 12.78 -1.99
N THR A 144 -13.49 13.51 -2.65
CA THR A 144 -12.64 12.98 -3.72
C THR A 144 -11.36 12.39 -3.13
N ILE A 145 -11.03 11.16 -3.54
CA ILE A 145 -9.77 10.48 -3.15
C ILE A 145 -8.73 10.71 -4.25
N TYR A 146 -7.61 11.28 -3.87
CA TYR A 146 -6.44 11.49 -4.72
C TYR A 146 -5.39 10.42 -4.40
N VAL A 147 -4.86 9.78 -5.43
CA VAL A 147 -3.82 8.73 -5.29
C VAL A 147 -2.65 9.11 -6.19
N LYS A 148 -1.45 8.99 -5.64
CA LYS A 148 -0.19 9.24 -6.35
C LYS A 148 0.75 8.07 -6.15
N PHE A 149 1.31 7.60 -7.26
CA PHE A 149 2.41 6.65 -7.31
C PHE A 149 3.68 7.39 -7.69
N ASP A 150 4.79 7.05 -7.06
CA ASP A 150 6.10 7.56 -7.45
C ASP A 150 6.44 7.05 -8.85
N GLU A 151 6.98 7.93 -9.69
CA GLU A 151 7.37 7.59 -11.06
C GLU A 151 8.65 6.75 -11.12
N HIS A 152 9.40 6.72 -10.02
CA HIS A 152 10.64 5.97 -9.93
C HIS A 152 10.36 4.51 -9.64
N TYR A 153 10.80 3.68 -10.56
CA TYR A 153 10.89 2.24 -10.37
C TYR A 153 12.21 1.90 -9.71
N PHE A 154 12.13 1.33 -8.54
CA PHE A 154 13.33 0.94 -7.84
C PHE A 154 13.65 -0.53 -8.08
N ASN A 155 14.40 -0.80 -9.13
CA ASN A 155 14.97 -2.13 -9.41
C ASN A 155 16.39 -2.28 -8.88
N ASN A 156 16.94 -1.27 -8.19
CA ASN A 156 18.36 -1.24 -7.86
C ASN A 156 18.64 -1.53 -6.38
N ASP A 157 19.89 -1.88 -6.10
CA ASP A 157 20.37 -2.18 -4.75
C ASP A 157 20.40 -0.98 -3.80
N GLN A 158 20.24 0.23 -4.31
CA GLN A 158 20.26 1.47 -3.52
C GLN A 158 18.96 1.72 -2.76
N ILE A 159 17.86 1.01 -3.08
CA ILE A 159 16.60 1.23 -2.35
C ILE A 159 16.66 0.64 -0.95
N ASN A 160 16.24 1.41 0.03
CA ASN A 160 16.16 1.04 1.43
C ASN A 160 14.93 1.67 2.09
N SER A 161 14.69 1.35 3.35
CA SER A 161 13.54 1.86 4.11
C SER A 161 13.50 3.38 4.21
N LYS A 162 14.67 4.04 4.35
CA LYS A 162 14.75 5.51 4.45
C LYS A 162 14.31 6.18 3.14
N ASN A 163 14.77 5.66 2.00
CA ASN A 163 14.39 6.18 0.68
C ASN A 163 12.90 5.98 0.44
N ILE A 164 12.35 4.81 0.74
CA ILE A 164 10.91 4.53 0.63
C ILE A 164 10.10 5.47 1.51
N SER A 165 10.50 5.68 2.78
CA SER A 165 9.84 6.62 3.67
C SER A 165 9.77 8.02 3.07
N LYS A 166 10.92 8.51 2.56
CA LYS A 166 11.01 9.82 1.91
C LYS A 166 10.06 9.93 0.71
N TYR A 167 10.07 8.95 -0.20
CA TYR A 167 9.22 8.98 -1.40
C TYR A 167 7.72 8.92 -1.07
N ILE A 168 7.31 8.15 -0.05
CA ILE A 168 5.91 8.15 0.39
C ILE A 168 5.51 9.54 0.94
N ASP A 169 6.38 10.16 1.74
CA ASP A 169 6.12 11.49 2.30
C ASP A 169 6.16 12.58 1.22
N ASP A 170 7.06 12.51 0.26
CA ASP A 170 7.13 13.45 -0.89
C ASP A 170 5.83 13.37 -1.72
N ASN A 171 5.34 12.17 -2.03
CA ASN A 171 4.05 11.96 -2.68
C ASN A 171 2.90 12.55 -1.87
N GLN A 172 2.92 12.36 -0.55
CA GLN A 172 1.89 12.91 0.34
C GLN A 172 1.89 14.44 0.31
N ASN A 173 3.07 15.06 0.39
CA ASN A 173 3.23 16.52 0.39
C ASN A 173 2.78 17.11 -0.95
N GLN A 174 3.08 16.45 -2.08
CA GLN A 174 2.64 16.89 -3.39
C GLN A 174 1.12 16.83 -3.52
N LEU A 175 0.48 15.72 -3.09
CA LEU A 175 -0.98 15.59 -3.08
C LEU A 175 -1.66 16.67 -2.23
N THR A 176 -1.10 16.98 -1.06
CA THR A 176 -1.64 18.04 -0.19
C THR A 176 -1.59 19.39 -0.90
N LYS A 177 -0.46 19.75 -1.51
CA LYS A 177 -0.32 21.00 -2.28
C LYS A 177 -1.25 21.07 -3.49
N GLU A 178 -1.50 19.95 -4.17
CA GLU A 178 -2.44 19.88 -5.30
C GLU A 178 -3.88 20.13 -4.86
N ILE A 179 -4.28 19.61 -3.69
CA ILE A 179 -5.62 19.86 -3.13
C ILE A 179 -5.78 21.30 -2.71
N ASP A 180 -4.80 21.88 -1.99
CA ASP A 180 -4.85 23.25 -1.51
C ASP A 180 -4.93 24.29 -2.66
N LYS A 181 -4.45 23.94 -3.86
CA LYS A 181 -4.57 24.79 -5.05
C LYS A 181 -5.92 24.70 -5.75
N ASN A 182 -6.71 23.66 -5.47
CA ASN A 182 -7.99 23.39 -6.13
C ASN A 182 -9.21 23.70 -5.23
N ILE A 183 -8.98 24.24 -4.04
CA ILE A 183 -9.96 24.79 -3.10
C ILE A 183 -9.92 26.31 -3.16
#